data_cc403e0de883c8d7697a158cd233faa8
#
_entry.id   cc403e0de883c8d7697a158cd233faa8
#
_cell.length_a   1.000
_cell.length_b   1.000
_cell.length_c   1.000
_cell.angle_alpha   90.00
_cell.angle_beta   90.00
_cell.angle_gamma   90.00
#
_symmetry.space_group_name_H-M   'P 1'
#
loop_
_entity.id
_entity.type
_entity.pdbx_description
1 polymer ?
#
loop_
_entity_poly.entity_id
_entity_poly.type
_entity_poly.pdbx_seq_one_letter_code
_entity_poly.pdbx_strand_id
1 'polypeptide(L)'
;HLFEHLMFGGSLNIPEYDMPLQIAGGENNAFTNNDITNYYLTIPSENIETGFWLESDRMLELDFSQKTLDTQKKVVIEEFNQRYLNQPYGDAILQLRPLAYKKHPYRWPTIGMDISHIEKVDLEQIKKFFFSHYAPNNAIIALTGNITYNTASELAKKWFGPVERRKVLRRNIPSEP
;
A
#
# COMPACT_ATOMS: atom_id res chain seq x y z
N HIS A 1 -6.58 -0.62 0.09
CA HIS A 1 -6.45 -0.87 1.52
C HIS A 1 -5.92 -2.28 1.82
N LEU A 2 -6.62 -3.38 1.43
CA LEU A 2 -6.06 -4.73 1.63
C LEU A 2 -4.63 -4.84 1.08
N PHE A 3 -4.36 -4.20 -0.06
CA PHE A 3 -3.02 -4.21 -0.64
C PHE A 3 -2.00 -3.44 0.21
N GLU A 4 -2.40 -2.36 0.87
CA GLU A 4 -1.58 -1.66 1.87
C GLU A 4 -1.08 -2.62 2.95
N HIS A 5 -1.98 -3.43 3.54
CA HIS A 5 -1.62 -4.45 4.52
C HIS A 5 -0.65 -5.50 3.97
N LEU A 6 -0.86 -5.95 2.72
CA LEU A 6 0.01 -6.94 2.09
C LEU A 6 1.45 -6.44 1.89
N MET A 7 1.64 -5.13 1.75
CA MET A 7 2.96 -4.51 1.59
C MET A 7 3.85 -4.62 2.85
N PHE A 8 3.28 -4.97 3.99
CA PHE A 8 4.02 -5.25 5.24
C PHE A 8 4.19 -6.75 5.51
N GLY A 9 3.65 -7.61 4.66
CA GLY A 9 3.66 -9.05 4.83
C GLY A 9 4.95 -9.75 4.37
N GLY A 10 5.99 -9.00 4.04
CA GLY A 10 7.25 -9.50 3.50
C GLY A 10 7.40 -9.26 1.99
N SER A 11 8.64 -9.19 1.56
CA SER A 11 9.02 -9.01 0.16
C SER A 11 10.01 -10.10 -0.28
N LEU A 12 10.43 -10.07 -1.54
CA LEU A 12 11.25 -11.10 -2.16
C LEU A 12 12.48 -11.48 -1.34
N ASN A 13 13.19 -10.49 -0.82
CA ASN A 13 14.45 -10.68 -0.08
C ASN A 13 14.32 -10.38 1.42
N ILE A 14 13.19 -9.81 1.84
CA ILE A 14 12.97 -9.32 3.21
C ILE A 14 11.68 -9.94 3.77
N PRO A 15 11.76 -11.09 4.47
CA PRO A 15 10.58 -11.77 5.00
C PRO A 15 9.81 -10.95 6.05
N GLU A 16 10.52 -10.11 6.80
CA GLU A 16 9.96 -9.27 7.87
C GLU A 16 10.44 -7.83 7.69
N TYR A 17 9.53 -6.94 7.30
CA TYR A 17 9.83 -5.53 7.03
C TYR A 17 10.20 -4.76 8.30
N ASP A 18 9.50 -4.99 9.40
CA ASP A 18 9.64 -4.18 10.62
C ASP A 18 10.94 -4.43 11.37
N MET A 19 11.43 -5.67 11.39
CA MET A 19 12.62 -6.03 12.16
C MET A 19 13.87 -5.22 11.76
N PRO A 20 14.30 -5.19 10.51
CA PRO A 20 15.48 -4.41 10.13
C PRO A 20 15.26 -2.90 10.30
N LEU A 21 14.04 -2.39 10.15
CA LEU A 21 13.71 -1.01 10.39
C LEU A 21 13.86 -0.64 11.86
N GLN A 22 13.34 -1.46 12.78
CA GLN A 22 13.47 -1.24 14.23
C GLN A 22 14.91 -1.32 14.70
N ILE A 23 15.71 -2.28 14.17
CA ILE A 23 17.16 -2.37 14.46
C ILE A 23 17.88 -1.08 14.02
N ALA A 24 17.47 -0.48 12.91
CA ALA A 24 17.98 0.79 12.43
C ALA A 24 17.44 2.01 13.19
N GLY A 25 16.58 1.81 14.22
CA GLY A 25 15.97 2.88 15.01
C GLY A 25 14.84 3.62 14.30
N GLY A 26 14.24 2.98 13.30
CA GLY A 26 13.15 3.56 12.53
C GLY A 26 11.76 3.06 12.97
N GLU A 27 10.76 3.79 12.53
CA GLU A 27 9.34 3.47 12.63
C GLU A 27 8.65 3.72 11.29
N ASN A 28 7.55 3.04 11.04
CA ASN A 28 6.79 3.18 9.81
C ASN A 28 5.29 3.26 10.05
N ASN A 29 4.58 3.72 9.03
CA ASN A 29 3.13 3.61 8.93
C ASN A 29 2.69 3.75 7.47
N ALA A 30 1.40 3.58 7.20
CA ALA A 30 0.81 3.78 5.90
C ALA A 30 -0.63 4.26 6.00
N PHE A 31 -1.18 4.78 4.92
CA PHE A 31 -2.61 5.01 4.76
C PHE A 31 -3.03 4.91 3.29
N THR A 32 -4.26 4.49 3.07
CA THR A 32 -4.90 4.49 1.76
C THR A 32 -6.13 5.40 1.75
N ASN A 33 -6.17 6.31 0.79
CA ASN A 33 -7.38 7.04 0.44
C ASN A 33 -7.86 6.67 -0.97
N ASN A 34 -8.83 7.41 -1.52
CA ASN A 34 -9.40 7.08 -2.82
C ASN A 34 -8.42 7.24 -4.00
N ASP A 35 -7.34 7.99 -3.84
CA ASP A 35 -6.43 8.38 -4.92
C ASP A 35 -5.04 7.79 -4.78
N ILE A 36 -4.55 7.67 -3.55
CA ILE A 36 -3.19 7.21 -3.26
C ILE A 36 -3.16 6.21 -2.11
N THR A 37 -2.14 5.35 -2.11
CA THR A 37 -1.63 4.69 -0.92
C THR A 37 -0.27 5.31 -0.61
N ASN A 38 -0.10 5.80 0.61
CA ASN A 38 1.15 6.39 1.08
C ASN A 38 1.78 5.46 2.11
N TYR A 39 3.05 5.15 1.91
CA TYR A 39 3.90 4.45 2.85
C TYR A 39 4.97 5.40 3.32
N TYR A 40 5.22 5.49 4.61
CA TYR A 40 6.23 6.39 5.13
C TYR A 40 6.96 5.76 6.31
N LEU A 41 8.18 6.16 6.47
CA LEU A 41 9.02 5.78 7.59
C LEU A 41 9.80 6.99 8.11
N THR A 42 10.11 6.94 9.40
CA THR A 42 11.04 7.86 10.06
C THR A 42 12.22 7.04 10.52
N ILE A 43 13.43 7.47 10.22
CA ILE A 43 14.66 6.73 10.52
C ILE A 43 15.79 7.72 10.79
N PRO A 44 16.74 7.43 11.71
CA PRO A 44 17.94 8.23 11.88
C PRO A 44 18.70 8.41 10.56
N SER A 45 19.20 9.62 10.32
CA SER A 45 19.88 9.97 9.06
C SER A 45 21.06 9.06 8.70
N GLU A 46 21.76 8.56 9.73
CA GLU A 46 22.87 7.63 9.58
C GLU A 46 22.45 6.29 8.98
N ASN A 47 21.20 5.90 9.16
CA ASN A 47 20.63 4.63 8.72
C ASN A 47 19.66 4.78 7.55
N ILE A 48 19.62 5.96 6.89
CA ILE A 48 18.67 6.26 5.81
C ILE A 48 18.69 5.23 4.67
N GLU A 49 19.86 4.65 4.40
CA GLU A 49 20.00 3.64 3.35
C GLU A 49 19.18 2.38 3.62
N THR A 50 18.97 2.01 4.89
CA THR A 50 18.06 0.91 5.26
C THR A 50 16.63 1.19 4.76
N GLY A 51 16.16 2.44 4.87
CA GLY A 51 14.85 2.82 4.34
C GLY A 51 14.76 2.65 2.82
N PHE A 52 15.78 3.07 2.07
CA PHE A 52 15.83 2.86 0.62
C PHE A 52 15.84 1.39 0.23
N TRP A 53 16.60 0.56 0.93
CA TRP A 53 16.63 -0.88 0.73
C TRP A 53 15.25 -1.51 0.96
N LEU A 54 14.62 -1.26 2.10
CA LEU A 54 13.31 -1.80 2.45
C LEU A 54 12.22 -1.42 1.43
N GLU A 55 12.14 -0.12 1.09
CA GLU A 55 11.14 0.39 0.17
C GLU A 55 11.34 -0.13 -1.26
N SER A 56 12.59 -0.26 -1.71
CA SER A 56 12.88 -0.75 -3.05
C SER A 56 12.61 -2.24 -3.20
N ASP A 57 12.87 -3.05 -2.17
CA ASP A 57 12.65 -4.50 -2.22
C ASP A 57 11.15 -4.83 -2.31
N ARG A 58 10.30 -4.17 -1.53
CA ARG A 58 8.85 -4.36 -1.63
C ARG A 58 8.24 -3.78 -2.91
N MET A 59 8.93 -2.86 -3.61
CA MET A 59 8.53 -2.42 -4.94
C MET A 59 9.01 -3.40 -6.02
N LEU A 60 10.09 -4.13 -5.79
CA LEU A 60 10.59 -5.15 -6.68
C LEU A 60 9.61 -6.32 -6.77
N GLU A 61 9.31 -6.96 -5.64
CA GLU A 61 8.34 -8.05 -5.55
C GLU A 61 7.97 -8.33 -4.09
N LEU A 62 6.70 -8.69 -3.84
CA LEU A 62 6.24 -9.13 -2.52
C LEU A 62 6.35 -10.65 -2.35
N ASP A 63 6.32 -11.12 -1.10
CA ASP A 63 6.02 -12.51 -0.81
C ASP A 63 4.53 -12.79 -1.05
N PHE A 64 4.21 -13.28 -2.24
CA PHE A 64 2.85 -13.64 -2.62
C PHE A 64 2.46 -15.02 -2.08
N SER A 65 2.51 -15.20 -0.76
CA SER A 65 2.09 -16.46 -0.14
C SER A 65 0.60 -16.47 0.20
N GLN A 66 -0.02 -17.64 0.08
CA GLN A 66 -1.42 -17.83 0.48
C GLN A 66 -1.60 -17.55 1.97
N LYS A 67 -0.63 -17.92 2.79
CA LYS A 67 -0.64 -17.69 4.25
C LYS A 67 -0.71 -16.19 4.58
N THR A 68 0.11 -15.38 3.92
CA THR A 68 0.12 -13.92 4.12
C THR A 68 -1.21 -13.32 3.66
N LEU A 69 -1.72 -13.72 2.49
CA LEU A 69 -3.01 -13.25 2.01
C LEU A 69 -4.15 -13.57 2.98
N ASP A 70 -4.23 -14.83 3.45
CA ASP A 70 -5.30 -15.26 4.37
C ASP A 70 -5.21 -14.55 5.73
N THR A 71 -4.00 -14.28 6.20
CA THR A 71 -3.78 -13.52 7.43
C THR A 71 -4.28 -12.08 7.27
N GLN A 72 -3.86 -11.39 6.22
CA GLN A 72 -4.24 -9.99 6.00
C GLN A 72 -5.73 -9.83 5.67
N LYS A 73 -6.35 -10.79 5.00
CA LYS A 73 -7.82 -10.80 4.85
C LYS A 73 -8.53 -10.78 6.20
N LYS A 74 -8.13 -11.61 7.14
CA LYS A 74 -8.73 -11.66 8.49
C LYS A 74 -8.58 -10.32 9.22
N VAL A 75 -7.39 -9.72 9.16
CA VAL A 75 -7.12 -8.42 9.79
C VAL A 75 -8.04 -7.33 9.18
N VAL A 76 -8.11 -7.25 7.86
CA VAL A 76 -8.93 -6.23 7.19
C VAL A 76 -10.43 -6.46 7.39
N ILE A 77 -10.88 -7.72 7.46
CA ILE A 77 -12.27 -8.06 7.81
C ILE A 77 -12.61 -7.59 9.23
N GLU A 78 -11.71 -7.85 10.19
CA GLU A 78 -11.91 -7.39 11.56
C GLU A 78 -11.92 -5.87 11.66
N GLU A 79 -11.05 -5.18 10.94
CA GLU A 79 -11.07 -3.71 10.84
C GLU A 79 -12.39 -3.20 10.23
N PHE A 80 -12.90 -3.87 9.19
CA PHE A 80 -14.21 -3.54 8.60
C PHE A 80 -15.33 -3.67 9.65
N ASN A 81 -15.35 -4.78 10.40
CA ASN A 81 -16.32 -5.00 11.46
C ASN A 81 -16.23 -3.91 12.52
N GLN A 82 -15.04 -3.62 13.03
CA GLN A 82 -14.84 -2.61 14.07
C GLN A 82 -15.23 -1.21 13.60
N ARG A 83 -14.88 -0.85 12.38
CA ARG A 83 -15.10 0.52 11.86
C ARG A 83 -16.53 0.77 11.43
N TYR A 84 -17.20 -0.23 10.84
CA TYR A 84 -18.47 -0.03 10.16
C TYR A 84 -19.66 -0.77 10.78
N LEU A 85 -19.46 -1.93 11.41
CA LEU A 85 -20.58 -2.76 11.88
C LEU A 85 -20.74 -2.74 13.40
N ASN A 86 -19.66 -2.63 14.16
CA ASN A 86 -19.69 -2.79 15.61
C ASN A 86 -19.85 -1.47 16.39
N GLN A 87 -20.18 -0.38 15.70
CA GLN A 87 -20.40 0.92 16.36
C GLN A 87 -21.62 1.64 15.81
N PRO A 88 -22.30 2.44 16.64
CA PRO A 88 -23.46 3.23 16.19
C PRO A 88 -23.06 4.14 15.01
N TYR A 89 -23.92 4.14 13.97
CA TYR A 89 -23.71 4.92 12.75
C TYR A 89 -22.43 4.62 11.96
N GLY A 90 -21.73 3.52 12.26
CA GLY A 90 -20.50 3.16 11.57
C GLY A 90 -20.68 2.95 10.07
N ASP A 91 -21.83 2.45 9.65
CA ASP A 91 -22.19 2.19 8.25
C ASP A 91 -22.67 3.44 7.48
N ALA A 92 -22.83 4.59 8.13
CA ALA A 92 -23.34 5.80 7.49
C ALA A 92 -22.60 6.18 6.21
N ILE A 93 -21.26 6.09 6.22
CA ILE A 93 -20.45 6.42 5.03
C ILE A 93 -20.61 5.38 3.92
N LEU A 94 -20.85 4.10 4.24
CA LEU A 94 -21.12 3.05 3.26
C LEU A 94 -22.41 3.32 2.51
N GLN A 95 -23.41 3.87 3.19
CA GLN A 95 -24.71 4.22 2.62
C GLN A 95 -24.67 5.57 1.89
N LEU A 96 -23.96 6.56 2.42
CA LEU A 96 -23.88 7.91 1.86
C LEU A 96 -23.18 7.95 0.50
N ARG A 97 -22.03 7.25 0.36
CA ARG A 97 -21.23 7.30 -0.86
C ARG A 97 -21.98 6.86 -2.13
N PRO A 98 -22.75 5.76 -2.15
CA PRO A 98 -23.54 5.38 -3.33
C PRO A 98 -24.71 6.35 -3.63
N LEU A 99 -25.13 7.15 -2.65
CA LEU A 99 -26.11 8.21 -2.87
C LEU A 99 -25.47 9.42 -3.57
N ALA A 100 -24.27 9.81 -3.13
CA ALA A 100 -23.53 10.94 -3.67
C ALA A 100 -22.92 10.65 -5.05
N TYR A 101 -22.42 9.44 -5.27
CA TYR A 101 -21.74 9.03 -6.50
C TYR A 101 -22.46 7.86 -7.16
N LYS A 102 -22.83 7.98 -8.43
CA LYS A 102 -23.53 6.94 -9.20
C LYS A 102 -22.56 6.10 -10.05
N LYS A 103 -21.54 6.73 -10.65
CA LYS A 103 -20.58 6.12 -11.55
C LYS A 103 -19.14 6.22 -11.07
N HIS A 104 -18.81 7.34 -10.42
CA HIS A 104 -17.44 7.60 -9.97
C HIS A 104 -16.96 6.55 -8.96
N PRO A 105 -15.69 6.10 -9.00
CA PRO A 105 -15.14 5.14 -8.04
C PRO A 105 -15.22 5.58 -6.57
N TYR A 106 -15.44 6.86 -6.28
CA TYR A 106 -15.64 7.35 -4.92
C TYR A 106 -16.93 6.84 -4.24
N ARG A 107 -17.80 6.18 -5.00
CA ARG A 107 -19.02 5.56 -4.48
C ARG A 107 -18.78 4.45 -3.44
N TRP A 108 -17.57 3.91 -3.36
CA TRP A 108 -17.20 2.91 -2.35
C TRP A 108 -15.98 3.36 -1.54
N PRO A 109 -15.88 2.94 -0.28
CA PRO A 109 -14.73 3.19 0.56
C PRO A 109 -13.55 2.30 0.12
N THR A 110 -12.34 2.71 0.50
CA THR A 110 -11.08 2.03 0.14
C THR A 110 -10.97 0.60 0.70
N ILE A 111 -11.61 0.34 1.85
CA ILE A 111 -11.65 -0.99 2.47
C ILE A 111 -12.59 -1.96 1.74
N GLY A 112 -13.53 -1.45 0.96
CA GLY A 112 -14.59 -2.22 0.29
C GLY A 112 -15.97 -1.85 0.81
N MET A 113 -17.01 -2.17 0.03
CA MET A 113 -18.41 -1.96 0.45
C MET A 113 -18.96 -3.12 1.29
N ASP A 114 -18.37 -4.29 1.16
CA ASP A 114 -18.85 -5.53 1.73
C ASP A 114 -17.67 -6.47 2.01
N ILE A 115 -17.76 -7.24 3.08
CA ILE A 115 -16.74 -8.22 3.49
C ILE A 115 -16.43 -9.23 2.38
N SER A 116 -17.44 -9.61 1.59
CA SER A 116 -17.26 -10.55 0.48
C SER A 116 -16.27 -10.04 -0.59
N HIS A 117 -16.07 -8.73 -0.70
CA HIS A 117 -15.05 -8.18 -1.59
C HIS A 117 -13.63 -8.54 -1.13
N ILE A 118 -13.41 -8.65 0.19
CA ILE A 118 -12.13 -9.02 0.77
C ILE A 118 -11.96 -10.54 0.70
N GLU A 119 -13.01 -11.30 1.05
CA GLU A 119 -12.99 -12.77 1.08
C GLU A 119 -12.68 -13.39 -0.28
N LYS A 120 -13.26 -12.83 -1.36
CA LYS A 120 -13.16 -13.38 -2.72
C LYS A 120 -11.83 -13.09 -3.43
N VAL A 121 -11.01 -12.19 -2.90
CA VAL A 121 -9.71 -11.86 -3.52
C VAL A 121 -8.80 -13.09 -3.48
N ASP A 122 -8.16 -13.39 -4.60
CA ASP A 122 -7.18 -14.45 -4.74
C ASP A 122 -5.77 -13.92 -5.06
N LEU A 123 -4.77 -14.81 -5.03
CA LEU A 123 -3.38 -14.44 -5.29
C LEU A 123 -3.15 -13.91 -6.71
N GLU A 124 -3.88 -14.40 -7.69
CA GLU A 124 -3.75 -13.95 -9.08
C GLU A 124 -4.21 -12.49 -9.23
N GLN A 125 -5.31 -12.14 -8.57
CA GLN A 125 -5.80 -10.76 -8.52
C GLN A 125 -4.81 -9.84 -7.82
N ILE A 126 -4.21 -10.30 -6.70
CA ILE A 126 -3.19 -9.53 -5.96
C ILE A 126 -1.94 -9.31 -6.82
N LYS A 127 -1.41 -10.36 -7.45
CA LYS A 127 -0.27 -10.24 -8.37
C LYS A 127 -0.56 -9.27 -9.52
N LYS A 128 -1.71 -9.44 -10.17
CA LYS A 128 -2.14 -8.57 -11.26
C LYS A 128 -2.24 -7.11 -10.82
N PHE A 129 -2.79 -6.86 -9.63
CA PHE A 129 -2.88 -5.52 -9.06
C PHE A 129 -1.49 -4.93 -8.81
N PHE A 130 -0.60 -5.68 -8.18
CA PHE A 130 0.78 -5.26 -7.93
C PHE A 130 1.49 -4.84 -9.22
N PHE A 131 1.56 -5.73 -10.20
CA PHE A 131 2.28 -5.47 -11.44
C PHE A 131 1.65 -4.37 -12.30
N SER A 132 0.39 -4.03 -12.08
CA SER A 132 -0.30 -2.96 -12.82
C SER A 132 -0.29 -1.59 -12.13
N HIS A 133 0.01 -1.52 -10.83
CA HIS A 133 -0.05 -0.27 -10.06
C HIS A 133 1.25 0.06 -9.33
N TYR A 134 1.96 -0.93 -8.79
CA TYR A 134 3.19 -0.75 -8.04
C TYR A 134 4.41 -0.82 -8.97
N ALA A 135 4.79 0.32 -9.48
CA ALA A 135 5.90 0.45 -10.41
C ALA A 135 6.63 1.79 -10.17
N PRO A 136 7.95 1.86 -10.39
CA PRO A 136 8.70 3.11 -10.17
C PRO A 136 8.19 4.27 -11.02
N ASN A 137 7.61 3.99 -12.19
CA ASN A 137 6.98 5.00 -13.04
C ASN A 137 5.54 5.37 -12.63
N ASN A 138 5.03 4.87 -11.49
CA ASN A 138 3.76 5.21 -10.86
C ASN A 138 3.95 5.54 -9.37
N ALA A 139 5.16 5.86 -8.96
CA ALA A 139 5.50 6.17 -7.58
C ALA A 139 6.21 7.53 -7.49
N ILE A 140 6.07 8.16 -6.35
CA ILE A 140 6.78 9.38 -5.98
C ILE A 140 7.50 9.11 -4.67
N ILE A 141 8.80 9.41 -4.62
CA ILE A 141 9.58 9.39 -3.39
C ILE A 141 9.72 10.82 -2.90
N ALA A 142 9.28 11.09 -1.68
CA ALA A 142 9.49 12.35 -0.99
C ALA A 142 10.39 12.13 0.23
N LEU A 143 11.46 12.90 0.34
CA LEU A 143 12.43 12.82 1.43
C LEU A 143 12.52 14.15 2.13
N THR A 144 12.55 14.13 3.46
CA THR A 144 12.78 15.31 4.28
C THR A 144 13.66 14.95 5.45
N GLY A 145 14.56 15.85 5.83
CA GLY A 145 15.48 15.65 6.93
C GLY A 145 16.93 16.01 6.60
N ASN A 146 17.86 15.44 7.34
CA ASN A 146 19.30 15.69 7.17
C ASN A 146 19.87 14.81 6.04
N ILE A 147 19.51 15.13 4.81
CA ILE A 147 20.00 14.44 3.60
C ILE A 147 20.19 15.44 2.47
N THR A 148 21.28 15.32 1.70
CA THR A 148 21.48 16.15 0.52
C THR A 148 20.76 15.57 -0.69
N TYR A 149 20.42 16.41 -1.68
CA TYR A 149 19.85 15.96 -2.95
C TYR A 149 20.75 14.94 -3.67
N ASN A 150 22.06 15.15 -3.67
CA ASN A 150 23.01 14.24 -4.31
C ASN A 150 22.98 12.86 -3.66
N THR A 151 23.08 12.79 -2.34
CA THR A 151 23.00 11.53 -1.59
C THR A 151 21.66 10.83 -1.83
N ALA A 152 20.55 11.57 -1.76
CA ALA A 152 19.24 11.02 -2.05
C ALA A 152 19.12 10.44 -3.48
N SER A 153 19.66 11.16 -4.47
CA SER A 153 19.66 10.73 -5.87
C SER A 153 20.54 9.48 -6.09
N GLU A 154 21.69 9.40 -5.44
CA GLU A 154 22.58 8.23 -5.52
C GLU A 154 21.92 7.00 -4.89
N LEU A 155 21.33 7.13 -3.70
CA LEU A 155 20.61 6.04 -3.03
C LEU A 155 19.39 5.60 -3.84
N ALA A 156 18.63 6.54 -4.38
CA ALA A 156 17.50 6.21 -5.24
C ALA A 156 17.94 5.44 -6.50
N LYS A 157 19.00 5.86 -7.16
CA LYS A 157 19.57 5.13 -8.32
C LYS A 157 20.09 3.74 -7.93
N LYS A 158 20.75 3.63 -6.79
CA LYS A 158 21.28 2.37 -6.29
C LYS A 158 20.19 1.35 -6.04
N TRP A 159 19.16 1.75 -5.30
CA TRP A 159 18.15 0.83 -4.77
C TRP A 159 16.94 0.66 -5.70
N PHE A 160 16.42 1.74 -6.27
CA PHE A 160 15.26 1.66 -7.18
C PHE A 160 15.65 1.50 -8.65
N GLY A 161 16.91 1.78 -9.03
CA GLY A 161 17.38 1.61 -10.40
C GLY A 161 17.19 0.20 -10.97
N PRO A 162 17.40 -0.88 -10.20
CA PRO A 162 17.13 -2.25 -10.65
C PRO A 162 15.65 -2.57 -10.85
N VAL A 163 14.72 -1.80 -10.30
CA VAL A 163 13.29 -2.06 -10.43
C VAL A 163 12.81 -1.62 -11.81
N GLU A 164 12.37 -2.56 -12.62
CA GLU A 164 11.95 -2.27 -13.99
C GLU A 164 10.66 -1.46 -14.06
N ARG A 165 10.57 -0.62 -15.08
CA ARG A 165 9.32 0.09 -15.42
C ARG A 165 8.26 -0.92 -15.83
N ARG A 166 7.01 -0.68 -15.41
CA ARG A 166 5.88 -1.56 -15.73
C ARG A 166 4.82 -0.81 -16.52
N LYS A 167 3.94 -1.55 -17.19
CA LYS A 167 2.76 -0.99 -17.84
C LYS A 167 1.72 -0.66 -16.78
N VAL A 168 1.62 0.62 -16.44
CA VAL A 168 0.64 1.12 -15.46
C VAL A 168 -0.73 1.27 -16.12
N LEU A 169 -1.77 0.81 -15.44
CA LEU A 169 -3.14 1.02 -15.88
C LEU A 169 -3.55 2.47 -15.62
N ARG A 170 -3.93 3.17 -16.69
CA ARG A 170 -4.54 4.50 -16.57
C ARG A 170 -5.99 4.36 -16.12
N ARG A 171 -6.37 5.09 -15.10
CA ARG A 171 -7.76 5.15 -14.66
C ARG A 171 -8.57 5.94 -15.69
N ASN A 172 -9.65 5.33 -16.20
CA ASN A 172 -10.70 6.06 -16.89
C ASN A 172 -11.78 6.37 -15.85
N ILE A 173 -11.79 7.62 -15.37
CA ILE A 173 -12.75 8.07 -14.36
C ILE A 173 -13.98 8.59 -15.10
N PRO A 174 -15.15 7.93 -14.95
CA PRO A 174 -16.36 8.37 -15.59
C PRO A 174 -16.88 9.67 -14.97
N SER A 175 -17.48 10.53 -15.78
CA SER A 175 -18.21 11.69 -15.29
C SER A 175 -19.48 11.24 -14.55
N GLU A 176 -19.80 11.94 -13.48
CA GLU A 176 -21.12 11.81 -12.83
C GLU A 176 -22.20 12.42 -13.74
N PRO A 177 -23.46 11.93 -13.65
CA PRO A 177 -24.60 12.46 -14.41
C PRO A 177 -24.89 13.94 -14.10
#